data_3e96c0881c2ba70905f5d9fc945be35c
#
_entry.id   3e96c0881c2ba70905f5d9fc945be35c
#
_cell.length_a   1.000
_cell.length_b   1.000
_cell.length_c   1.000
_cell.angle_alpha   90.00
_cell.angle_beta   90.00
_cell.angle_gamma   90.00
#
_symmetry.space_group_name_H-M   'P 1'
#
loop_
_entity.id
_entity.type
_entity.pdbx_description
1 polymer ?
#
loop_
_entity_poly.entity_id
_entity_poly.type
_entity_poly.pdbx_seq_one_letter_code
_entity_poly.pdbx_strand_id
1 'polypeptide(L)'
;MKKILILGSGLVAKPIIQYLLSKDFQVTVASNTTDRSDMMIAGNENGTSVFWEATDERTLSSMIAEHDITVSLLPYVFHVMVARHCVTHKKNMVTTSYVKPEMRALDAEAREAGIIILNEMGLDPGIDHMSAMRIIDKVHEREGAVLEFYSICGALPAPEAANNPFKYKFSWSPKGVVLAGNNDAIFLRHGNVVELPTRELFKSPFRVNFPEVGMLEVYPNRDSLAYKEIYGIPEVRTIYRGTFRYEGWCETLDAMKRLNLISPEKYDMTGMTYADMVAYQIKGGADDAGLRVKSSGQEVQGMGQEILGKEALSSGPALIEQVADFLGIDKHAHALQAMAWLGLFDQEPMNRGLDSTFEVTSDLMIAKMSLGLEERDMVAMQHTFLAAFSDGRKEVIRSRMLDFGTLATDTSIARTVALPAAIGVEMILSGQIRVHGVHVPVIPEIYNPVLDQLESMGIKMVEEYGLPVSEMIQD
;
A
#
# COMPACT_ATOMS: atom_id res chain seq x y z
N MET A 1 15.62 31.52 -2.71
CA MET A 1 15.60 30.07 -2.49
C MET A 1 14.15 29.64 -2.50
N LYS A 2 13.80 28.50 -3.12
CA LYS A 2 12.43 27.99 -3.16
C LYS A 2 12.07 27.34 -1.82
N LYS A 3 10.83 27.54 -1.38
CA LYS A 3 10.30 27.04 -0.09
C LYS A 3 9.35 25.89 -0.32
N ILE A 4 9.57 24.78 0.35
CA ILE A 4 8.78 23.56 0.24
C ILE A 4 8.14 23.25 1.59
N LEU A 5 6.83 23.05 1.60
CA LEU A 5 6.09 22.58 2.76
C LEU A 5 5.86 21.06 2.65
N ILE A 6 6.32 20.29 3.62
CA ILE A 6 6.04 18.86 3.73
C ILE A 6 5.10 18.65 4.90
N LEU A 7 3.94 18.03 4.65
CA LEU A 7 2.92 17.71 5.64
C LEU A 7 3.04 16.22 6.01
N GLY A 8 3.49 15.96 7.24
CA GLY A 8 3.69 14.63 7.80
C GLY A 8 5.15 14.18 7.87
N SER A 9 5.52 13.52 8.97
CA SER A 9 6.84 12.91 9.23
C SER A 9 6.74 11.41 9.52
N GLY A 10 5.95 10.70 8.68
CA GLY A 10 5.74 9.26 8.77
C GLY A 10 6.94 8.44 8.34
N LEU A 11 6.78 7.09 8.30
CA LEU A 11 7.85 6.13 8.02
C LEU A 11 8.56 6.34 6.67
N VAL A 12 7.88 6.94 5.69
CA VAL A 12 8.42 7.15 4.33
C VAL A 12 8.88 8.60 4.07
N ALA A 13 8.84 9.50 5.07
CA ALA A 13 9.11 10.92 4.84
C ALA A 13 10.60 11.28 4.78
N LYS A 14 11.48 10.52 5.44
CA LYS A 14 12.91 10.87 5.56
C LYS A 14 13.61 11.06 4.21
N PRO A 15 13.50 10.15 3.20
CA PRO A 15 14.24 10.31 1.96
C PRO A 15 13.84 11.56 1.16
N ILE A 16 12.55 11.97 1.14
CA ILE A 16 12.14 13.20 0.45
C ILE A 16 12.69 14.45 1.14
N ILE A 17 12.65 14.49 2.48
CA ILE A 17 13.19 15.62 3.25
C ILE A 17 14.68 15.78 2.97
N GLN A 18 15.45 14.69 3.08
CA GLN A 18 16.90 14.72 2.87
C GLN A 18 17.27 15.03 1.41
N TYR A 19 16.54 14.47 0.44
CA TYR A 19 16.75 14.78 -0.97
C TYR A 19 16.57 16.28 -1.23
N LEU A 20 15.46 16.89 -0.80
CA LEU A 20 15.17 18.28 -1.06
C LEU A 20 16.15 19.23 -0.32
N LEU A 21 16.55 18.90 0.89
CA LEU A 21 17.59 19.64 1.60
C LEU A 21 18.96 19.54 0.89
N SER A 22 19.30 18.41 0.29
CA SER A 22 20.54 18.22 -0.48
C SER A 22 20.58 19.03 -1.78
N LYS A 23 19.42 19.53 -2.24
CA LYS A 23 19.25 20.39 -3.41
C LYS A 23 19.14 21.89 -3.04
N ASP A 24 19.54 22.23 -1.84
CA ASP A 24 19.52 23.61 -1.31
C ASP A 24 18.13 24.29 -1.28
N PHE A 25 17.05 23.50 -1.20
CA PHE A 25 15.71 24.03 -0.94
C PHE A 25 15.51 24.35 0.54
N GLN A 26 14.69 25.36 0.83
CA GLN A 26 14.16 25.55 2.18
C GLN A 26 12.98 24.59 2.41
N VAL A 27 13.11 23.72 3.40
CA VAL A 27 12.11 22.68 3.69
C VAL A 27 11.50 22.89 5.06
N THR A 28 10.20 23.12 5.11
CA THR A 28 9.41 23.15 6.33
C THR A 28 8.67 21.83 6.47
N VAL A 29 8.89 21.10 7.55
CA VAL A 29 8.18 19.85 7.87
C VAL A 29 7.16 20.11 8.96
N ALA A 30 5.88 20.05 8.62
CA ALA A 30 4.78 20.24 9.56
C ALA A 30 4.18 18.89 9.98
N SER A 31 4.19 18.59 11.27
CA SER A 31 3.76 17.31 11.83
C SER A 31 3.36 17.45 13.30
N ASN A 32 2.55 16.53 13.79
CA ASN A 32 2.27 16.40 15.22
C ASN A 32 3.37 15.65 16.02
N THR A 33 4.47 15.28 15.34
CA THR A 33 5.63 14.60 15.93
C THR A 33 6.93 15.31 15.50
N THR A 34 7.20 16.46 16.13
CA THR A 34 8.36 17.30 15.80
C THR A 34 9.70 16.61 16.01
N ASP A 35 9.83 15.78 17.04
CA ASP A 35 11.07 15.02 17.31
C ASP A 35 11.49 14.17 16.10
N ARG A 36 10.52 13.56 15.41
CA ARG A 36 10.80 12.81 14.16
C ARG A 36 11.23 13.74 13.03
N SER A 37 10.55 14.88 12.89
CA SER A 37 10.90 15.87 11.87
C SER A 37 12.32 16.38 12.07
N ASP A 38 12.69 16.69 13.30
CA ASP A 38 14.03 17.18 13.68
C ASP A 38 15.10 16.13 13.35
N MET A 39 14.85 14.86 13.70
CA MET A 39 15.77 13.76 13.34
C MET A 39 15.95 13.61 11.81
N MET A 40 14.87 13.80 11.03
CA MET A 40 14.93 13.69 9.56
C MET A 40 15.64 14.87 8.92
N ILE A 41 15.49 16.07 9.46
CA ILE A 41 16.19 17.31 9.06
C ILE A 41 17.68 17.22 9.42
N ALA A 42 18.03 16.49 10.49
CA ALA A 42 19.40 16.22 10.91
C ALA A 42 20.27 17.49 11.09
N GLY A 43 19.68 18.57 11.59
CA GLY A 43 20.39 19.83 11.85
C GLY A 43 20.76 20.64 10.61
N ASN A 44 20.21 20.32 9.44
CA ASN A 44 20.42 21.11 8.22
C ASN A 44 19.80 22.51 8.38
N GLU A 45 20.57 23.57 8.11
CA GLU A 45 20.17 24.99 8.31
C GLU A 45 18.99 25.41 7.41
N ASN A 46 18.75 24.71 6.31
CA ASN A 46 17.63 24.94 5.41
C ASN A 46 16.35 24.17 5.81
N GLY A 47 16.41 23.36 6.85
CA GLY A 47 15.30 22.59 7.39
C GLY A 47 14.65 23.24 8.61
N THR A 48 13.33 23.22 8.69
CA THR A 48 12.55 23.72 9.83
C THR A 48 11.46 22.71 10.17
N SER A 49 11.35 22.37 11.46
CA SER A 49 10.27 21.54 12.00
C SER A 49 9.21 22.43 12.64
N VAL A 50 7.94 22.14 12.36
CA VAL A 50 6.79 22.88 12.89
C VAL A 50 5.77 21.91 13.46
N PHE A 51 5.37 22.13 14.73
CA PHE A 51 4.24 21.38 15.29
C PHE A 51 2.95 21.84 14.62
N TRP A 52 2.19 20.88 14.09
CA TRP A 52 0.90 21.13 13.47
C TRP A 52 0.02 19.90 13.52
N GLU A 53 -1.26 20.11 13.84
CA GLU A 53 -2.32 19.09 13.79
C GLU A 53 -3.11 19.20 12.49
N ALA A 54 -3.37 18.06 11.84
CA ALA A 54 -4.06 18.04 10.53
C ALA A 54 -5.48 18.63 10.55
N THR A 55 -6.06 18.82 11.71
CA THR A 55 -7.38 19.47 11.94
C THR A 55 -7.31 21.00 12.00
N ASP A 56 -6.10 21.59 12.12
CA ASP A 56 -5.92 23.05 12.10
C ASP A 56 -5.77 23.58 10.67
N GLU A 57 -6.90 23.74 9.98
CA GLU A 57 -6.96 24.26 8.61
C GLU A 57 -6.51 25.71 8.50
N ARG A 58 -6.64 26.52 9.57
CA ARG A 58 -6.24 27.93 9.53
C ARG A 58 -4.73 28.06 9.43
N THR A 59 -4.00 27.33 10.27
CA THR A 59 -2.54 27.30 10.22
C THR A 59 -2.06 26.68 8.91
N LEU A 60 -2.72 25.59 8.42
CA LEU A 60 -2.42 24.99 7.13
C LEU A 60 -2.51 26.02 5.99
N SER A 61 -3.60 26.78 5.91
CA SER A 61 -3.81 27.80 4.88
C SER A 61 -2.68 28.83 4.87
N SER A 62 -2.25 29.30 6.04
CA SER A 62 -1.15 30.27 6.17
C SER A 62 0.18 29.66 5.71
N MET A 63 0.50 28.43 6.14
CA MET A 63 1.72 27.74 5.72
C MET A 63 1.77 27.54 4.20
N ILE A 64 0.67 27.09 3.59
CA ILE A 64 0.61 26.91 2.13
C ILE A 64 0.84 28.24 1.40
N ALA A 65 0.26 29.34 1.87
CA ALA A 65 0.44 30.66 1.26
C ALA A 65 1.91 31.11 1.24
N GLU A 66 2.69 30.77 2.27
CA GLU A 66 4.10 31.15 2.46
C GLU A 66 5.12 30.30 1.68
N HIS A 67 4.69 29.16 1.13
CA HIS A 67 5.56 28.20 0.42
C HIS A 67 5.30 28.22 -1.09
N ASP A 68 6.26 27.73 -1.88
CA ASP A 68 6.15 27.64 -3.35
C ASP A 68 5.40 26.39 -3.79
N ILE A 69 5.52 25.29 -3.01
CA ILE A 69 4.91 23.99 -3.28
C ILE A 69 4.63 23.25 -1.97
N THR A 70 3.60 22.41 -1.97
CA THR A 70 3.23 21.57 -0.82
C THR A 70 3.33 20.08 -1.18
N VAL A 71 3.98 19.31 -0.33
CA VAL A 71 3.98 17.83 -0.39
C VAL A 71 3.09 17.29 0.73
N SER A 72 2.08 16.51 0.37
CA SER A 72 1.19 15.89 1.36
C SER A 72 1.51 14.40 1.53
N LEU A 73 2.09 14.04 2.67
CA LEU A 73 2.35 12.66 3.12
C LEU A 73 1.40 12.26 4.25
N LEU A 74 0.29 12.95 4.38
CA LEU A 74 -0.77 12.69 5.36
C LEU A 74 -1.57 11.43 5.00
N PRO A 75 -2.41 10.90 5.92
CA PRO A 75 -3.45 9.97 5.56
C PRO A 75 -4.36 10.52 4.45
N TYR A 76 -4.78 9.66 3.53
CA TYR A 76 -5.46 10.02 2.28
C TYR A 76 -6.72 10.91 2.47
N VAL A 77 -7.37 10.82 3.62
CA VAL A 77 -8.59 11.61 3.94
C VAL A 77 -8.33 13.11 3.98
N PHE A 78 -7.09 13.55 4.19
CA PHE A 78 -6.71 14.96 4.27
C PHE A 78 -6.25 15.57 2.94
N HIS A 79 -5.95 14.77 1.91
CA HIS A 79 -5.34 15.29 0.68
C HIS A 79 -6.22 16.29 -0.07
N VAL A 80 -7.55 16.06 -0.12
CA VAL A 80 -8.49 16.97 -0.80
C VAL A 80 -8.54 18.33 -0.10
N MET A 81 -8.52 18.35 1.23
CA MET A 81 -8.45 19.57 2.03
C MET A 81 -7.17 20.36 1.69
N VAL A 82 -6.01 19.70 1.69
CA VAL A 82 -4.73 20.34 1.31
C VAL A 82 -4.80 20.89 -0.11
N ALA A 83 -5.33 20.11 -1.07
CA ALA A 83 -5.45 20.52 -2.48
C ALA A 83 -6.34 21.76 -2.64
N ARG A 84 -7.44 21.88 -1.92
CA ARG A 84 -8.30 23.07 -1.94
C ARG A 84 -7.56 24.33 -1.47
N HIS A 85 -6.77 24.24 -0.42
CA HIS A 85 -5.91 25.35 0.02
C HIS A 85 -4.83 25.67 -1.02
N CYS A 86 -4.23 24.66 -1.67
CA CYS A 86 -3.29 24.88 -2.76
C CYS A 86 -3.92 25.61 -3.95
N VAL A 87 -5.14 25.26 -4.36
CA VAL A 87 -5.90 25.97 -5.39
C VAL A 87 -6.15 27.42 -4.97
N THR A 88 -6.64 27.64 -3.74
CA THR A 88 -6.92 28.99 -3.20
C THR A 88 -5.70 29.90 -3.23
N HIS A 89 -4.53 29.37 -2.85
CA HIS A 89 -3.28 30.15 -2.80
C HIS A 89 -2.44 30.05 -4.07
N LYS A 90 -2.95 29.38 -5.11
CA LYS A 90 -2.25 29.15 -6.40
C LYS A 90 -0.86 28.53 -6.21
N LYS A 91 -0.79 27.48 -5.38
CA LYS A 91 0.42 26.73 -5.07
C LYS A 91 0.32 25.29 -5.59
N ASN A 92 1.42 24.79 -6.12
CA ASN A 92 1.49 23.40 -6.58
C ASN A 92 1.41 22.40 -5.42
N MET A 93 0.93 21.20 -5.71
CA MET A 93 0.87 20.11 -4.74
C MET A 93 1.40 18.80 -5.33
N VAL A 94 2.10 18.03 -4.50
CA VAL A 94 2.52 16.65 -4.81
C VAL A 94 2.07 15.72 -3.71
N THR A 95 1.61 14.52 -4.06
CA THR A 95 1.30 13.44 -3.10
C THR A 95 1.57 12.07 -3.71
N THR A 96 1.86 11.08 -2.85
CA THR A 96 2.12 9.69 -3.23
C THR A 96 0.85 8.82 -3.28
N SER A 97 -0.30 9.39 -2.92
CA SER A 97 -1.56 8.65 -2.78
C SER A 97 -2.37 8.61 -4.06
N TYR A 98 -3.21 7.56 -4.18
CA TYR A 98 -4.17 7.42 -5.27
C TYR A 98 -5.10 8.61 -5.42
N VAL A 99 -5.35 8.99 -6.68
CA VAL A 99 -6.34 10.00 -7.02
C VAL A 99 -7.76 9.48 -6.74
N LYS A 100 -8.53 10.25 -5.98
CA LYS A 100 -9.95 9.97 -5.72
C LYS A 100 -10.86 10.85 -6.55
N PRO A 101 -12.15 10.50 -6.73
CA PRO A 101 -13.10 11.32 -7.48
C PRO A 101 -13.16 12.77 -7.01
N GLU A 102 -13.09 13.02 -5.69
CA GLU A 102 -13.12 14.36 -5.11
C GLU A 102 -11.85 15.17 -5.43
N MET A 103 -10.70 14.50 -5.56
CA MET A 103 -9.46 15.12 -6.03
C MET A 103 -9.54 15.42 -7.53
N ARG A 104 -10.04 14.47 -8.32
CA ARG A 104 -10.24 14.65 -9.77
C ARG A 104 -11.18 15.81 -10.09
N ALA A 105 -12.19 16.04 -9.25
CA ALA A 105 -13.13 17.14 -9.41
C ALA A 105 -12.46 18.53 -9.31
N LEU A 106 -11.27 18.66 -8.73
CA LEU A 106 -10.51 19.92 -8.65
C LEU A 106 -9.74 20.25 -9.93
N ASP A 107 -9.78 19.42 -10.98
CA ASP A 107 -8.96 19.59 -12.20
C ASP A 107 -9.17 20.96 -12.87
N ALA A 108 -10.43 21.35 -13.08
CA ALA A 108 -10.77 22.62 -13.71
C ALA A 108 -10.29 23.82 -12.88
N GLU A 109 -10.49 23.80 -11.57
CA GLU A 109 -10.07 24.86 -10.66
C GLU A 109 -8.53 24.97 -10.60
N ALA A 110 -7.82 23.82 -10.59
CA ALA A 110 -6.37 23.78 -10.61
C ALA A 110 -5.80 24.33 -11.94
N ARG A 111 -6.43 24.03 -13.08
CA ARG A 111 -6.07 24.61 -14.39
C ARG A 111 -6.28 26.11 -14.41
N GLU A 112 -7.41 26.61 -13.93
CA GLU A 112 -7.69 28.05 -13.84
C GLU A 112 -6.70 28.77 -12.90
N ALA A 113 -6.34 28.13 -11.80
CA ALA A 113 -5.33 28.63 -10.87
C ALA A 113 -3.90 28.63 -11.44
N GLY A 114 -3.65 27.90 -12.55
CA GLY A 114 -2.34 27.74 -13.17
C GLY A 114 -1.38 26.87 -12.34
N ILE A 115 -1.91 25.89 -11.62
CA ILE A 115 -1.14 24.99 -10.77
C ILE A 115 -1.26 23.54 -11.21
N ILE A 116 -0.28 22.71 -10.79
CA ILE A 116 -0.37 21.27 -10.88
C ILE A 116 -0.66 20.67 -9.48
N ILE A 117 -1.61 19.73 -9.44
CA ILE A 117 -1.80 18.80 -8.32
C ILE A 117 -1.37 17.44 -8.83
N LEU A 118 -0.13 17.05 -8.53
CA LEU A 118 0.49 15.82 -9.01
C LEU A 118 0.33 14.73 -7.97
N ASN A 119 -0.52 13.76 -8.28
CA ASN A 119 -0.84 12.61 -7.44
C ASN A 119 -0.04 11.38 -7.87
N GLU A 120 -0.07 10.34 -7.04
CA GLU A 120 0.47 9.01 -7.39
C GLU A 120 1.98 9.05 -7.68
N MET A 121 2.70 9.95 -7.00
CA MET A 121 4.15 10.10 -7.13
C MET A 121 4.89 9.25 -6.09
N GLY A 122 4.57 7.95 -6.06
CA GLY A 122 5.16 6.98 -5.14
C GLY A 122 5.71 5.76 -5.85
N LEU A 123 5.51 4.58 -5.23
CA LEU A 123 5.94 3.29 -5.75
C LEU A 123 4.80 2.59 -6.52
N ASP A 124 3.74 2.26 -5.83
CA ASP A 124 2.47 1.69 -6.27
C ASP A 124 1.36 2.32 -5.41
N PRO A 125 0.86 3.46 -5.89
CA PRO A 125 1.00 4.04 -7.23
C PRO A 125 2.23 4.96 -7.42
N GLY A 126 2.84 4.91 -8.60
CA GLY A 126 3.89 5.84 -9.03
C GLY A 126 4.90 5.22 -9.98
N ILE A 127 5.95 4.56 -9.49
CA ILE A 127 6.95 3.89 -10.33
C ILE A 127 6.28 2.84 -11.23
N ASP A 128 5.26 2.15 -10.72
CA ASP A 128 4.45 1.19 -11.49
C ASP A 128 3.82 1.83 -12.74
N HIS A 129 3.21 3.02 -12.59
CA HIS A 129 2.66 3.77 -13.73
C HIS A 129 3.73 4.20 -14.72
N MET A 130 4.78 4.83 -14.18
CA MET A 130 5.84 5.41 -14.99
C MET A 130 6.56 4.35 -15.83
N SER A 131 6.94 3.24 -15.21
CA SER A 131 7.62 2.15 -15.89
C SER A 131 6.70 1.40 -16.88
N ALA A 132 5.43 1.23 -16.55
CA ALA A 132 4.46 0.65 -17.47
C ALA A 132 4.27 1.53 -18.70
N MET A 133 4.05 2.84 -18.52
CA MET A 133 3.85 3.78 -19.63
C MET A 133 5.06 3.87 -20.56
N ARG A 134 6.28 3.87 -20.01
CA ARG A 134 7.51 3.85 -20.81
C ARG A 134 7.56 2.65 -21.76
N ILE A 135 7.06 1.49 -21.34
CA ILE A 135 7.01 0.29 -22.17
C ILE A 135 5.83 0.34 -23.15
N ILE A 136 4.65 0.75 -22.69
CA ILE A 136 3.46 0.87 -23.51
C ILE A 136 3.72 1.81 -24.71
N ASP A 137 4.28 2.98 -24.45
CA ASP A 137 4.60 3.95 -25.50
C ASP A 137 5.64 3.39 -26.49
N LYS A 138 6.69 2.69 -26.02
CA LYS A 138 7.65 2.00 -26.91
C LYS A 138 6.99 0.91 -27.77
N VAL A 139 5.96 0.22 -27.26
CA VAL A 139 5.19 -0.76 -28.05
C VAL A 139 4.37 -0.04 -29.13
N HIS A 140 3.68 1.04 -28.76
CA HIS A 140 2.88 1.84 -29.69
C HIS A 140 3.74 2.55 -30.75
N GLU A 141 4.91 3.08 -30.39
CA GLU A 141 5.89 3.65 -31.35
C GLU A 141 6.37 2.66 -32.41
N ARG A 142 6.36 1.36 -32.08
CA ARG A 142 6.68 0.27 -33.01
C ARG A 142 5.44 -0.29 -33.71
N GLU A 143 4.33 0.45 -33.74
CA GLU A 143 3.03 0.05 -34.31
C GLU A 143 2.50 -1.27 -33.71
N GLY A 144 2.82 -1.53 -32.45
CA GLY A 144 2.37 -2.67 -31.68
C GLY A 144 1.13 -2.36 -30.84
N ALA A 145 0.51 -3.41 -30.32
CA ALA A 145 -0.63 -3.37 -29.41
C ALA A 145 -0.31 -4.20 -28.16
N VAL A 146 -0.73 -3.71 -26.99
CA VAL A 146 -0.59 -4.43 -25.72
C VAL A 146 -1.83 -5.30 -25.50
N LEU A 147 -1.69 -6.62 -25.68
CA LEU A 147 -2.80 -7.57 -25.53
C LEU A 147 -3.02 -8.00 -24.08
N GLU A 148 -1.95 -8.16 -23.31
CA GLU A 148 -2.00 -8.55 -21.91
C GLU A 148 -0.99 -7.75 -21.10
N PHE A 149 -1.39 -7.36 -19.89
CA PHE A 149 -0.56 -6.60 -18.98
C PHE A 149 -0.77 -7.07 -17.53
N TYR A 150 0.31 -7.47 -16.89
CA TYR A 150 0.39 -7.77 -15.47
C TYR A 150 1.35 -6.80 -14.80
N SER A 151 0.89 -6.14 -13.73
CA SER A 151 1.71 -5.26 -12.88
C SER A 151 1.65 -5.77 -11.45
N ILE A 152 2.77 -6.25 -10.93
CA ILE A 152 2.82 -6.90 -9.63
C ILE A 152 3.91 -6.23 -8.80
N CYS A 153 3.55 -5.79 -7.59
CA CYS A 153 4.45 -5.10 -6.68
C CYS A 153 4.34 -5.65 -5.26
N GLY A 154 5.44 -5.72 -4.54
CA GLY A 154 5.45 -6.08 -3.11
C GLY A 154 6.56 -5.39 -2.34
N ALA A 155 6.19 -4.79 -1.20
CA ALA A 155 7.13 -4.39 -0.17
C ALA A 155 7.18 -5.52 0.86
N LEU A 156 8.35 -6.13 1.02
CA LEU A 156 8.59 -7.37 1.74
C LEU A 156 9.82 -7.21 2.64
N PRO A 157 9.97 -8.00 3.72
CA PRO A 157 11.29 -8.17 4.31
C PRO A 157 12.24 -8.80 3.28
N ALA A 158 13.52 -8.44 3.30
CA ALA A 158 14.52 -9.13 2.51
C ALA A 158 14.55 -10.64 2.89
N PRO A 159 15.01 -11.55 2.01
CA PRO A 159 14.96 -12.99 2.28
C PRO A 159 15.55 -13.41 3.63
N GLU A 160 16.64 -12.79 4.05
CA GLU A 160 17.27 -13.03 5.34
C GLU A 160 16.47 -12.51 6.54
N ALA A 161 15.58 -11.54 6.33
CA ALA A 161 14.72 -10.94 7.36
C ALA A 161 13.33 -11.58 7.40
N ALA A 162 12.98 -12.45 6.46
CA ALA A 162 11.70 -13.16 6.38
C ALA A 162 11.64 -14.37 7.34
N ASN A 163 11.97 -14.16 8.61
CA ASN A 163 12.29 -15.19 9.61
C ASN A 163 11.16 -15.49 10.61
N ASN A 164 9.92 -15.13 10.29
CA ASN A 164 8.72 -15.52 11.05
C ASN A 164 7.75 -16.36 10.19
N PRO A 165 6.74 -17.02 10.77
CA PRO A 165 5.83 -17.88 9.99
C PRO A 165 5.03 -17.14 8.90
N PHE A 166 4.77 -15.84 9.05
CA PHE A 166 4.14 -15.03 7.99
C PHE A 166 5.12 -14.67 6.88
N LYS A 167 6.42 -14.84 7.09
CA LYS A 167 7.50 -14.34 6.23
C LYS A 167 7.28 -12.87 5.85
N TYR A 168 6.72 -12.10 6.78
CA TYR A 168 6.38 -10.70 6.57
C TYR A 168 6.80 -9.84 7.77
N LYS A 169 7.28 -8.63 7.48
CA LYS A 169 7.57 -7.58 8.46
C LYS A 169 7.12 -6.23 7.94
N PHE A 170 6.61 -5.40 8.84
CA PHE A 170 6.12 -4.08 8.50
C PHE A 170 7.27 -3.08 8.41
N SER A 171 7.46 -2.48 7.25
CA SER A 171 8.38 -1.37 6.98
C SER A 171 7.63 -0.08 6.59
N TRP A 172 6.29 -0.15 6.47
CA TRP A 172 5.41 0.98 6.16
C TRP A 172 4.10 0.86 6.94
N SER A 173 2.97 1.40 6.49
CA SER A 173 1.69 1.45 7.21
C SER A 173 1.18 0.05 7.63
N PRO A 174 1.39 -0.43 8.88
CA PRO A 174 1.00 -1.78 9.27
C PRO A 174 -0.49 -2.06 9.13
N LYS A 175 -1.34 -1.16 9.66
CA LYS A 175 -2.80 -1.29 9.52
C LYS A 175 -3.25 -1.23 8.06
N GLY A 176 -2.54 -0.48 7.21
CA GLY A 176 -2.80 -0.43 5.78
C GLY A 176 -2.59 -1.76 5.07
N VAL A 177 -1.58 -2.53 5.49
CA VAL A 177 -1.30 -3.89 4.94
C VAL A 177 -2.42 -4.86 5.28
N VAL A 178 -2.87 -4.87 6.55
CA VAL A 178 -3.96 -5.77 6.98
C VAL A 178 -5.28 -5.35 6.33
N LEU A 179 -5.56 -4.04 6.28
CA LEU A 179 -6.78 -3.49 5.66
C LEU A 179 -6.85 -3.77 4.15
N ALA A 180 -5.71 -3.83 3.46
CA ALA A 180 -5.68 -4.18 2.04
C ALA A 180 -6.29 -5.57 1.76
N GLY A 181 -6.21 -6.50 2.72
CA GLY A 181 -6.87 -7.79 2.67
C GLY A 181 -8.41 -7.73 2.70
N ASN A 182 -9.01 -6.59 3.01
CA ASN A 182 -10.47 -6.39 3.07
C ASN A 182 -11.05 -5.67 1.83
N ASN A 183 -10.25 -5.47 0.78
CA ASN A 183 -10.75 -4.92 -0.48
C ASN A 183 -11.23 -6.03 -1.41
N ASP A 184 -12.27 -5.74 -2.19
CA ASP A 184 -12.59 -6.50 -3.40
C ASP A 184 -11.54 -6.24 -4.48
N ALA A 185 -11.45 -7.12 -5.47
CA ALA A 185 -10.63 -6.92 -6.64
C ALA A 185 -11.45 -7.06 -7.92
N ILE A 186 -11.11 -6.26 -8.93
CA ILE A 186 -11.71 -6.35 -10.25
C ILE A 186 -10.61 -6.21 -11.31
N PHE A 187 -10.61 -7.12 -12.28
CA PHE A 187 -9.61 -7.15 -13.35
C PHE A 187 -10.19 -7.74 -14.64
N LEU A 188 -9.47 -7.57 -15.74
CA LEU A 188 -9.84 -8.18 -17.03
C LEU A 188 -8.97 -9.40 -17.26
N ARG A 189 -9.58 -10.53 -17.64
CA ARG A 189 -8.89 -11.76 -18.01
C ARG A 189 -9.47 -12.32 -19.31
N HIS A 190 -8.65 -12.43 -20.35
CA HIS A 190 -9.04 -12.92 -21.68
C HIS A 190 -10.28 -12.24 -22.27
N GLY A 191 -10.44 -10.93 -22.01
CA GLY A 191 -11.58 -10.14 -22.47
C GLY A 191 -12.81 -10.18 -21.57
N ASN A 192 -12.78 -10.93 -20.47
CA ASN A 192 -13.88 -11.02 -19.51
C ASN A 192 -13.53 -10.27 -18.23
N VAL A 193 -14.48 -9.51 -17.70
CA VAL A 193 -14.35 -8.88 -16.39
C VAL A 193 -14.49 -9.93 -15.31
N VAL A 194 -13.52 -9.97 -14.40
CA VAL A 194 -13.52 -10.82 -13.21
C VAL A 194 -13.68 -9.93 -11.99
N GLU A 195 -14.78 -10.09 -11.27
CA GLU A 195 -15.02 -9.46 -9.98
C GLU A 195 -14.75 -10.49 -8.89
N LEU A 196 -13.80 -10.19 -8.02
CA LEU A 196 -13.40 -11.06 -6.94
C LEU A 196 -13.76 -10.42 -5.59
N PRO A 197 -14.79 -10.92 -4.90
CA PRO A 197 -15.16 -10.39 -3.59
C PRO A 197 -14.05 -10.67 -2.58
N THR A 198 -13.92 -9.78 -1.59
CA THR A 198 -12.85 -9.84 -0.60
C THR A 198 -12.71 -11.19 0.11
N ARG A 199 -13.81 -11.96 0.29
CA ARG A 199 -13.78 -13.31 0.88
C ARG A 199 -13.05 -14.35 0.02
N GLU A 200 -12.85 -14.07 -1.28
CA GLU A 200 -12.16 -14.95 -2.23
C GLU A 200 -10.71 -14.50 -2.51
N LEU A 201 -10.31 -13.34 -1.98
CA LEU A 201 -9.09 -12.62 -2.37
C LEU A 201 -7.82 -13.47 -2.27
N PHE A 202 -7.72 -14.33 -1.25
CA PHE A 202 -6.53 -15.13 -0.96
C PHE A 202 -6.65 -16.61 -1.32
N LYS A 203 -7.80 -17.06 -1.87
CA LYS A 203 -8.05 -18.49 -2.09
C LYS A 203 -7.25 -19.11 -3.22
N SER A 204 -6.91 -18.34 -4.23
CA SER A 204 -6.27 -18.86 -5.44
C SER A 204 -5.13 -17.95 -5.90
N PRO A 205 -4.06 -17.78 -5.08
CA PRO A 205 -2.88 -17.07 -5.52
C PRO A 205 -2.17 -17.89 -6.61
N PHE A 206 -1.67 -17.20 -7.64
CA PHE A 206 -0.69 -17.82 -8.52
C PHE A 206 0.74 -17.52 -8.05
N ARG A 207 1.72 -18.14 -8.68
CA ARG A 207 3.12 -18.04 -8.25
C ARG A 207 4.00 -17.49 -9.35
N VAL A 208 4.94 -16.64 -8.95
CA VAL A 208 5.97 -16.08 -9.83
C VAL A 208 7.33 -16.35 -9.22
N ASN A 209 8.23 -16.91 -10.00
CA ASN A 209 9.63 -17.01 -9.61
C ASN A 209 10.32 -15.68 -9.89
N PHE A 210 10.64 -14.95 -8.82
CA PHE A 210 11.34 -13.67 -8.91
C PHE A 210 12.84 -13.90 -8.72
N PRO A 211 13.69 -13.52 -9.68
CA PRO A 211 15.15 -13.69 -9.56
C PRO A 211 15.68 -13.11 -8.24
N GLU A 212 16.68 -13.77 -7.65
CA GLU A 212 17.33 -13.41 -6.38
C GLU A 212 16.46 -13.52 -5.13
N VAL A 213 15.12 -13.62 -5.28
CA VAL A 213 14.16 -13.73 -4.16
C VAL A 213 13.58 -15.13 -4.05
N GLY A 214 13.32 -15.79 -5.19
CA GLY A 214 12.68 -17.10 -5.27
C GLY A 214 11.17 -17.02 -5.55
N MET A 215 10.43 -18.04 -5.12
CA MET A 215 9.01 -18.15 -5.40
C MET A 215 8.19 -17.20 -4.53
N LEU A 216 7.35 -16.39 -5.17
CA LEU A 216 6.42 -15.47 -4.52
C LEU A 216 4.98 -15.81 -4.92
N GLU A 217 4.05 -15.68 -3.98
CA GLU A 217 2.61 -15.71 -4.22
C GLU A 217 2.13 -14.35 -4.71
N VAL A 218 1.12 -14.37 -5.58
CA VAL A 218 0.47 -13.18 -6.11
C VAL A 218 -1.03 -13.27 -5.90
N TYR A 219 -1.61 -12.23 -5.30
CA TYR A 219 -3.05 -12.06 -5.22
C TYR A 219 -3.46 -10.70 -5.83
N PRO A 220 -4.70 -10.56 -6.36
CA PRO A 220 -5.11 -9.36 -7.07
C PRO A 220 -5.23 -8.14 -6.13
N ASN A 221 -4.94 -6.97 -6.68
CA ASN A 221 -4.94 -5.71 -5.94
C ASN A 221 -5.99 -4.74 -6.49
N ARG A 222 -7.13 -4.62 -5.80
CA ARG A 222 -8.18 -3.62 -6.05
C ARG A 222 -8.70 -3.60 -7.50
N ASP A 223 -9.01 -2.39 -8.02
CA ASP A 223 -9.48 -2.17 -9.38
C ASP A 223 -8.29 -2.05 -10.35
N SER A 224 -8.21 -3.00 -11.29
CA SER A 224 -7.27 -2.99 -12.40
C SER A 224 -7.90 -2.45 -13.70
N LEU A 225 -9.25 -2.40 -13.80
CA LEU A 225 -9.93 -2.01 -15.05
C LEU A 225 -9.73 -0.54 -15.40
N ALA A 226 -9.72 0.33 -14.38
CA ALA A 226 -9.54 1.76 -14.57
C ALA A 226 -8.24 2.09 -15.35
N TYR A 227 -7.22 1.24 -15.23
CA TYR A 227 -5.93 1.44 -15.88
C TYR A 227 -5.96 1.20 -17.39
N LYS A 228 -6.97 0.51 -17.91
CA LYS A 228 -7.18 0.39 -19.36
C LYS A 228 -7.35 1.76 -20.04
N GLU A 229 -8.12 2.65 -19.40
CA GLU A 229 -8.32 4.02 -19.87
C GLU A 229 -7.12 4.91 -19.52
N ILE A 230 -6.61 4.82 -18.28
CA ILE A 230 -5.50 5.65 -17.78
C ILE A 230 -4.25 5.45 -18.64
N TYR A 231 -3.96 4.23 -19.08
CA TYR A 231 -2.79 3.89 -19.89
C TYR A 231 -3.03 3.98 -21.41
N GLY A 232 -4.25 4.26 -21.85
CA GLY A 232 -4.58 4.36 -23.26
C GLY A 232 -4.38 3.05 -24.04
N ILE A 233 -4.71 1.89 -23.43
CA ILE A 233 -4.61 0.54 -24.03
C ILE A 233 -5.99 -0.10 -24.22
N PRO A 234 -6.87 0.46 -25.07
CA PRO A 234 -8.23 -0.05 -25.27
C PRO A 234 -8.27 -1.47 -25.85
N GLU A 235 -7.21 -1.91 -26.51
CA GLU A 235 -7.05 -3.23 -27.12
C GLU A 235 -6.75 -4.36 -26.12
N VAL A 236 -6.34 -4.01 -24.88
CA VAL A 236 -5.94 -4.99 -23.86
C VAL A 236 -7.07 -5.97 -23.54
N ARG A 237 -6.73 -7.25 -23.45
CA ARG A 237 -7.66 -8.34 -23.14
C ARG A 237 -7.43 -8.93 -21.75
N THR A 238 -6.23 -8.75 -21.20
CA THR A 238 -5.92 -9.07 -19.81
C THR A 238 -5.22 -7.87 -19.20
N ILE A 239 -5.78 -7.33 -18.10
CA ILE A 239 -5.13 -6.31 -17.28
C ILE A 239 -5.28 -6.69 -15.82
N TYR A 240 -4.17 -6.88 -15.14
CA TYR A 240 -4.13 -7.42 -13.79
C TYR A 240 -3.08 -6.69 -12.96
N ARG A 241 -3.50 -6.13 -11.84
CA ARG A 241 -2.58 -5.64 -10.82
C ARG A 241 -2.59 -6.59 -9.64
N GLY A 242 -1.41 -6.92 -9.14
CA GLY A 242 -1.24 -7.89 -8.07
C GLY A 242 -0.27 -7.46 -7.01
N THR A 243 -0.29 -8.18 -5.90
CA THR A 243 0.61 -7.97 -4.78
C THR A 243 1.45 -9.20 -4.54
N PHE A 244 2.78 -9.01 -4.51
CA PHE A 244 3.72 -10.07 -4.13
C PHE A 244 3.71 -10.31 -2.62
N ARG A 245 3.72 -11.58 -2.24
CA ARG A 245 4.00 -12.07 -0.87
C ARG A 245 4.83 -13.34 -0.92
N TYR A 246 5.48 -13.67 0.18
CA TYR A 246 6.09 -14.98 0.33
C TYR A 246 5.02 -16.07 0.49
N GLU A 247 5.37 -17.29 0.08
CA GLU A 247 4.49 -18.47 0.23
C GLU A 247 4.06 -18.67 1.69
N GLY A 248 2.76 -18.96 1.87
CA GLY A 248 2.10 -19.12 3.16
C GLY A 248 1.34 -17.89 3.65
N TRP A 249 1.57 -16.72 3.07
CA TRP A 249 0.80 -15.52 3.40
C TRP A 249 -0.67 -15.66 3.02
N CYS A 250 -0.97 -16.03 1.77
CA CYS A 250 -2.34 -16.12 1.29
C CYS A 250 -3.15 -17.19 2.04
N GLU A 251 -2.57 -18.37 2.29
CA GLU A 251 -3.18 -19.43 3.08
C GLU A 251 -3.54 -18.94 4.50
N THR A 252 -2.61 -18.22 5.14
CA THR A 252 -2.82 -17.71 6.49
C THR A 252 -3.90 -16.64 6.53
N LEU A 253 -3.87 -15.66 5.60
CA LEU A 253 -4.87 -14.62 5.55
C LEU A 253 -6.26 -15.13 5.15
N ASP A 254 -6.37 -16.15 4.27
CA ASP A 254 -7.65 -16.82 3.99
C ASP A 254 -8.24 -17.45 5.26
N ALA A 255 -7.43 -18.19 6.01
CA ALA A 255 -7.84 -18.79 7.27
C ALA A 255 -8.31 -17.73 8.28
N MET A 256 -7.54 -16.64 8.44
CA MET A 256 -7.90 -15.54 9.33
C MET A 256 -9.19 -14.84 8.90
N LYS A 257 -9.42 -14.66 7.59
CA LYS A 257 -10.69 -14.09 7.07
C LYS A 257 -11.87 -14.99 7.33
N ARG A 258 -11.74 -16.28 7.09
CA ARG A 258 -12.81 -17.28 7.36
C ARG A 258 -13.17 -17.35 8.84
N LEU A 259 -12.22 -17.06 9.73
CA LEU A 259 -12.41 -16.88 11.17
C LEU A 259 -12.81 -15.45 11.56
N ASN A 260 -13.07 -14.57 10.61
CA ASN A 260 -13.44 -13.18 10.87
C ASN A 260 -12.43 -12.39 11.74
N LEU A 261 -11.14 -12.79 11.74
CA LEU A 261 -10.09 -12.21 12.60
C LEU A 261 -9.52 -10.87 12.10
N ILE A 262 -9.90 -10.43 10.91
CA ILE A 262 -9.52 -9.12 10.34
C ILE A 262 -10.73 -8.29 9.97
N SER A 263 -11.87 -8.52 10.62
CA SER A 263 -13.11 -7.75 10.41
C SER A 263 -13.08 -6.41 11.14
N PRO A 264 -13.53 -5.33 10.51
CA PRO A 264 -13.68 -4.02 11.16
C PRO A 264 -14.92 -3.90 12.04
N GLU A 265 -15.79 -4.92 12.09
CA GLU A 265 -16.98 -4.93 12.92
C GLU A 265 -16.61 -4.95 14.41
N LYS A 266 -17.24 -4.07 15.19
CA LYS A 266 -16.96 -3.92 16.61
C LYS A 266 -17.96 -4.70 17.47
N TYR A 267 -17.45 -5.33 18.52
CA TYR A 267 -18.24 -5.98 19.56
C TYR A 267 -17.53 -5.85 20.93
N ASP A 268 -18.27 -6.14 22.01
CA ASP A 268 -17.72 -6.04 23.37
C ASP A 268 -16.79 -7.25 23.66
N MET A 269 -15.51 -6.94 23.87
CA MET A 269 -14.46 -7.91 24.19
C MET A 269 -14.04 -7.85 25.67
N THR A 270 -14.84 -7.21 26.52
CA THR A 270 -14.52 -7.03 27.95
C THR A 270 -14.28 -8.37 28.63
N GLY A 271 -13.10 -8.54 29.22
CA GLY A 271 -12.71 -9.76 29.95
C GLY A 271 -12.34 -10.96 29.07
N MET A 272 -12.32 -10.81 27.74
CA MET A 272 -11.88 -11.86 26.83
C MET A 272 -10.35 -11.99 26.78
N THR A 273 -9.90 -13.24 26.60
CA THR A 273 -8.54 -13.59 26.14
C THR A 273 -8.49 -13.64 24.62
N TYR A 274 -7.28 -13.75 24.02
CA TYR A 274 -7.16 -13.98 22.58
C TYR A 274 -7.82 -15.32 22.17
N ALA A 275 -7.65 -16.36 22.95
CA ALA A 275 -8.29 -17.66 22.70
C ALA A 275 -9.83 -17.55 22.77
N ASP A 276 -10.39 -16.78 23.72
CA ASP A 276 -11.83 -16.56 23.81
C ASP A 276 -12.37 -15.83 22.57
N MET A 277 -11.63 -14.84 22.05
CA MET A 277 -11.99 -14.17 20.81
C MET A 277 -12.08 -15.15 19.63
N VAL A 278 -11.08 -16.02 19.45
CA VAL A 278 -11.10 -17.02 18.38
C VAL A 278 -12.23 -18.04 18.60
N ALA A 279 -12.40 -18.55 19.83
CA ALA A 279 -13.47 -19.49 20.17
C ALA A 279 -14.87 -18.89 19.92
N TYR A 280 -15.05 -17.59 20.16
CA TYR A 280 -16.27 -16.88 19.84
C TYR A 280 -16.56 -16.89 18.32
N GLN A 281 -15.54 -16.63 17.48
CA GLN A 281 -15.71 -16.61 16.03
C GLN A 281 -16.16 -17.97 15.46
N ILE A 282 -15.61 -19.09 15.96
CA ILE A 282 -16.01 -20.43 15.48
C ILE A 282 -17.39 -20.89 15.98
N LYS A 283 -17.92 -20.31 17.06
CA LYS A 283 -19.26 -20.62 17.60
C LYS A 283 -20.39 -19.83 16.94
N GLY A 284 -20.12 -19.10 15.86
CA GLY A 284 -21.13 -18.35 15.10
C GLY A 284 -21.04 -16.83 15.27
N GLY A 285 -20.06 -16.32 16.03
CA GLY A 285 -19.60 -14.93 16.11
C GLY A 285 -20.68 -13.86 15.92
N ALA A 286 -20.63 -13.27 14.79
CA ALA A 286 -21.42 -12.08 14.44
C ALA A 286 -22.93 -12.33 14.17
N ASP A 287 -23.40 -13.56 14.02
CA ASP A 287 -24.82 -13.85 13.76
C ASP A 287 -25.66 -13.98 15.04
N ASP A 288 -25.01 -14.08 16.21
CA ASP A 288 -25.71 -14.12 17.50
C ASP A 288 -26.05 -12.68 17.97
N ALA A 289 -27.32 -12.32 17.87
CA ALA A 289 -27.87 -10.96 17.94
C ALA A 289 -27.66 -10.20 19.28
N GLY A 290 -26.88 -10.75 20.21
CA GLY A 290 -26.68 -10.21 21.56
C GLY A 290 -25.46 -9.28 21.74
N LEU A 291 -24.43 -9.37 20.88
CA LEU A 291 -23.18 -8.63 21.04
C LEU A 291 -22.96 -7.54 19.97
N ARG A 292 -23.82 -7.46 18.95
CA ARG A 292 -23.74 -6.40 17.94
C ARG A 292 -24.29 -5.08 18.49
N VAL A 293 -23.44 -4.07 18.58
CA VAL A 293 -23.91 -2.70 18.74
C VAL A 293 -24.53 -2.25 17.43
N LYS A 294 -25.89 -2.16 17.38
CA LYS A 294 -26.56 -1.49 16.28
C LYS A 294 -26.10 -0.03 16.25
N SER A 295 -25.79 0.49 15.08
CA SER A 295 -25.33 1.86 14.80
C SER A 295 -26.34 2.98 15.20
N SER A 296 -27.29 2.70 16.05
CA SER A 296 -28.27 3.64 16.59
C SER A 296 -28.11 3.72 18.10
N GLY A 297 -27.11 4.46 18.58
CA GLY A 297 -27.03 5.24 19.81
C GLY A 297 -27.70 4.75 21.11
N GLN A 298 -27.99 3.46 21.30
CA GLN A 298 -28.48 2.94 22.57
C GLN A 298 -27.41 2.08 23.23
N GLU A 299 -26.96 2.52 24.41
CA GLU A 299 -26.09 1.75 25.30
C GLU A 299 -26.75 0.41 25.62
N VAL A 300 -26.08 -0.69 25.32
CA VAL A 300 -26.39 -2.01 25.82
C VAL A 300 -25.44 -2.32 26.97
N GLN A 301 -25.95 -2.22 28.20
CA GLN A 301 -25.23 -2.65 29.40
C GLN A 301 -25.03 -4.17 29.42
N GLY A 302 -23.75 -4.59 29.55
CA GLY A 302 -23.28 -5.75 30.29
C GLY A 302 -23.90 -7.12 29.99
N MET A 303 -23.73 -7.69 28.78
CA MET A 303 -24.10 -9.10 28.52
C MET A 303 -22.90 -10.02 28.19
N GLY A 304 -21.66 -9.54 28.23
CA GLY A 304 -20.48 -10.32 27.86
C GLY A 304 -20.20 -11.54 28.74
N GLN A 305 -20.67 -11.56 29.97
CA GLN A 305 -20.44 -12.69 30.90
C GLN A 305 -21.51 -13.81 30.85
N GLU A 306 -22.69 -13.57 30.30
CA GLU A 306 -23.77 -14.59 30.22
C GLU A 306 -23.73 -15.45 28.96
N ILE A 307 -23.11 -14.98 27.88
CA ILE A 307 -23.08 -15.72 26.59
C ILE A 307 -21.92 -16.71 26.54
N LEU A 308 -20.83 -16.46 27.25
CA LEU A 308 -19.78 -17.46 27.52
C LEU A 308 -20.27 -18.36 28.68
N GLY A 309 -21.22 -19.26 28.43
CA GLY A 309 -21.70 -20.21 29.44
C GLY A 309 -20.53 -20.84 30.21
N LYS A 310 -20.73 -21.21 31.49
CA LYS A 310 -19.73 -21.72 32.43
C LYS A 310 -18.92 -22.96 31.98
N GLU A 311 -18.99 -23.40 30.73
CA GLU A 311 -18.06 -24.35 30.13
C GLU A 311 -16.79 -23.59 29.72
N ALA A 312 -15.70 -23.95 30.37
CA ALA A 312 -14.36 -23.41 30.02
C ALA A 312 -14.15 -23.57 28.51
N LEU A 313 -14.03 -22.46 27.80
CA LEU A 313 -13.71 -22.48 26.38
C LEU A 313 -12.39 -23.21 26.20
N SER A 314 -12.32 -24.05 25.17
CA SER A 314 -11.11 -24.79 24.83
C SER A 314 -9.94 -23.85 24.63
N SER A 315 -8.78 -24.18 25.13
CA SER A 315 -7.57 -23.38 25.01
C SER A 315 -6.42 -24.21 24.44
N GLY A 316 -5.43 -23.52 23.88
CA GLY A 316 -4.23 -24.16 23.37
C GLY A 316 -4.53 -25.25 22.33
N PRO A 317 -3.98 -26.48 22.47
CA PRO A 317 -4.12 -27.53 21.46
C PRO A 317 -5.55 -27.90 21.11
N ALA A 318 -6.47 -27.93 22.11
CA ALA A 318 -7.87 -28.27 21.88
C ALA A 318 -8.61 -27.22 21.06
N LEU A 319 -8.31 -25.92 21.24
CA LEU A 319 -8.86 -24.86 20.40
C LEU A 319 -8.31 -24.93 18.97
N ILE A 320 -7.02 -25.23 18.80
CA ILE A 320 -6.40 -25.41 17.46
C ILE A 320 -7.12 -26.53 16.69
N GLU A 321 -7.45 -27.68 17.35
CA GLU A 321 -8.21 -28.75 16.71
C GLU A 321 -9.61 -28.29 16.30
N GLN A 322 -10.33 -27.58 17.16
CA GLN A 322 -11.65 -27.03 16.83
C GLN A 322 -11.59 -26.02 15.65
N VAL A 323 -10.56 -25.16 15.60
CA VAL A 323 -10.35 -24.23 14.49
C VAL A 323 -10.00 -24.99 13.20
N ALA A 324 -9.18 -26.04 13.29
CA ALA A 324 -8.85 -26.89 12.14
C ALA A 324 -10.11 -27.55 11.56
N ASP A 325 -10.96 -28.11 12.42
CA ASP A 325 -12.24 -28.73 12.03
C ASP A 325 -13.19 -27.69 11.39
N PHE A 326 -13.31 -26.50 12.01
CA PHE A 326 -14.14 -25.41 11.47
C PHE A 326 -13.67 -24.94 10.07
N LEU A 327 -12.36 -24.84 9.87
CA LEU A 327 -11.76 -24.46 8.60
C LEU A 327 -11.70 -25.61 7.59
N GLY A 328 -11.83 -26.87 8.03
CA GLY A 328 -11.66 -28.05 7.20
C GLY A 328 -10.22 -28.22 6.69
N ILE A 329 -9.22 -27.91 7.54
CA ILE A 329 -7.79 -28.01 7.23
C ILE A 329 -7.07 -28.89 8.23
N ASP A 330 -5.85 -29.34 7.90
CA ASP A 330 -5.02 -30.12 8.83
C ASP A 330 -4.62 -29.27 10.05
N LYS A 331 -4.65 -29.85 11.26
CA LYS A 331 -4.26 -29.16 12.48
C LYS A 331 -2.79 -28.71 12.52
N HIS A 332 -1.96 -29.24 11.64
CA HIS A 332 -0.58 -28.85 11.44
C HIS A 332 -0.40 -27.92 10.22
N ALA A 333 -1.50 -27.44 9.62
CA ALA A 333 -1.44 -26.49 8.50
C ALA A 333 -0.64 -25.26 8.90
N HIS A 334 0.08 -24.71 7.92
CA HIS A 334 0.92 -23.53 8.10
C HIS A 334 0.15 -22.34 8.69
N ALA A 335 -1.09 -22.14 8.23
CA ALA A 335 -1.96 -21.08 8.73
C ALA A 335 -2.18 -21.16 10.26
N LEU A 336 -2.42 -22.36 10.79
CA LEU A 336 -2.62 -22.55 12.25
C LEU A 336 -1.32 -22.34 13.03
N GLN A 337 -0.18 -22.77 12.48
CA GLN A 337 1.12 -22.50 13.09
C GLN A 337 1.43 -21.00 13.14
N ALA A 338 1.13 -20.27 12.07
CA ALA A 338 1.31 -18.83 12.01
C ALA A 338 0.40 -18.08 12.99
N MET A 339 -0.87 -18.48 13.10
CA MET A 339 -1.82 -17.91 14.07
C MET A 339 -1.42 -18.23 15.52
N ALA A 340 -0.93 -19.44 15.79
CA ALA A 340 -0.41 -19.81 17.12
C ALA A 340 0.84 -18.98 17.47
N TRP A 341 1.78 -18.86 16.54
CA TRP A 341 2.96 -18.00 16.72
C TRP A 341 2.57 -16.54 16.99
N LEU A 342 1.53 -16.06 16.34
CA LEU A 342 1.03 -14.69 16.55
C LEU A 342 0.46 -14.50 17.97
N GLY A 343 -0.02 -15.59 18.62
CA GLY A 343 -0.60 -15.56 19.97
C GLY A 343 -2.12 -15.56 19.98
N LEU A 344 -2.76 -15.85 18.84
CA LEU A 344 -4.23 -15.86 18.74
C LEU A 344 -4.91 -16.97 19.57
N PHE A 345 -4.16 -17.96 20.01
CA PHE A 345 -4.66 -19.05 20.86
C PHE A 345 -4.24 -18.92 22.33
N ASP A 346 -3.65 -17.77 22.72
CA ASP A 346 -3.14 -17.55 24.06
C ASP A 346 -4.27 -17.17 25.03
N GLN A 347 -4.11 -17.59 26.29
CA GLN A 347 -5.02 -17.26 27.41
C GLN A 347 -4.71 -15.90 28.04
N GLU A 348 -3.91 -15.06 27.39
CA GLU A 348 -3.59 -13.72 27.86
C GLU A 348 -4.80 -12.80 27.70
N PRO A 349 -5.19 -12.04 28.74
CA PRO A 349 -6.28 -11.08 28.68
C PRO A 349 -5.96 -9.95 27.67
N MET A 350 -6.90 -9.68 26.76
CA MET A 350 -6.72 -8.60 25.76
C MET A 350 -6.81 -7.18 26.35
N ASN A 351 -7.44 -7.02 27.52
CA ASN A 351 -7.72 -5.72 28.16
C ASN A 351 -8.41 -4.74 27.19
N ARG A 352 -9.40 -5.21 26.45
CA ARG A 352 -10.20 -4.45 25.49
C ARG A 352 -11.64 -4.34 25.95
N GLY A 353 -12.32 -3.27 25.52
CA GLY A 353 -13.77 -3.13 25.62
C GLY A 353 -14.40 -3.30 24.23
N LEU A 354 -15.17 -2.28 23.78
CA LEU A 354 -15.77 -2.28 22.43
C LEU A 354 -14.69 -2.06 21.38
N ASP A 355 -14.35 -3.12 20.65
CA ASP A 355 -13.31 -3.08 19.62
C ASP A 355 -13.58 -4.11 18.51
N SER A 356 -12.73 -4.16 17.47
CA SER A 356 -12.83 -5.09 16.34
C SER A 356 -11.70 -6.11 16.34
N THR A 357 -11.94 -7.28 15.75
CA THR A 357 -10.89 -8.28 15.53
C THR A 357 -9.77 -7.73 14.65
N PHE A 358 -10.10 -6.83 13.72
CA PHE A 358 -9.10 -6.12 12.91
C PHE A 358 -8.09 -5.33 13.77
N GLU A 359 -8.57 -4.56 14.75
CA GLU A 359 -7.70 -3.78 15.63
C GLU A 359 -6.85 -4.70 16.52
N VAL A 360 -7.46 -5.72 17.14
CA VAL A 360 -6.76 -6.70 17.99
C VAL A 360 -5.67 -7.43 17.21
N THR A 361 -6.02 -7.99 16.07
CA THR A 361 -5.08 -8.74 15.23
C THR A 361 -3.98 -7.85 14.67
N SER A 362 -4.32 -6.63 14.24
CA SER A 362 -3.33 -5.66 13.77
C SER A 362 -2.31 -5.32 14.85
N ASP A 363 -2.74 -5.11 16.09
CA ASP A 363 -1.83 -4.78 17.19
C ASP A 363 -0.90 -5.96 17.52
N LEU A 364 -1.40 -7.21 17.52
CA LEU A 364 -0.55 -8.40 17.66
C LEU A 364 0.49 -8.49 16.53
N MET A 365 0.05 -8.28 15.28
CA MET A 365 0.95 -8.30 14.13
C MET A 365 1.99 -7.18 14.24
N ILE A 366 1.61 -5.97 14.60
CA ILE A 366 2.54 -4.84 14.78
C ILE A 366 3.58 -5.16 15.86
N ALA A 367 3.15 -5.72 16.98
CA ALA A 367 4.05 -6.06 18.10
C ALA A 367 5.11 -7.11 17.70
N LYS A 368 4.73 -8.10 16.88
CA LYS A 368 5.61 -9.25 16.55
C LYS A 368 6.27 -9.18 15.17
N MET A 369 5.76 -8.33 14.27
CA MET A 369 6.17 -8.31 12.86
C MET A 369 6.73 -6.95 12.42
N SER A 370 7.17 -6.10 13.33
CA SER A 370 7.87 -4.86 12.97
C SER A 370 9.28 -5.19 12.47
N LEU A 371 9.71 -4.48 11.43
CA LEU A 371 11.08 -4.59 10.91
C LEU A 371 12.07 -4.02 11.93
N GLY A 372 13.09 -4.80 12.27
CA GLY A 372 14.14 -4.37 13.19
C GLY A 372 15.18 -3.47 12.52
N LEU A 373 15.98 -2.76 13.33
CA LEU A 373 17.03 -1.85 12.83
C LEU A 373 18.16 -2.60 12.09
N GLU A 374 18.41 -3.85 12.47
CA GLU A 374 19.41 -4.72 11.85
C GLU A 374 18.83 -5.59 10.72
N GLU A 375 17.64 -5.23 10.24
CA GLU A 375 16.95 -5.97 9.19
C GLU A 375 16.67 -5.05 8.00
N ARG A 376 16.75 -5.62 6.80
CA ARG A 376 16.40 -4.93 5.56
C ARG A 376 15.00 -5.34 5.10
N ASP A 377 14.32 -4.40 4.49
CA ASP A 377 13.23 -4.70 3.58
C ASP A 377 13.73 -4.75 2.14
N MET A 378 12.83 -5.13 1.26
CA MET A 378 13.00 -5.02 -0.18
C MET A 378 11.70 -4.61 -0.85
N VAL A 379 11.82 -4.02 -2.03
CA VAL A 379 10.72 -3.85 -2.97
C VAL A 379 11.00 -4.68 -4.20
N ALA A 380 10.08 -5.59 -4.52
CA ALA A 380 10.06 -6.36 -5.75
C ALA A 380 8.89 -5.89 -6.63
N MET A 381 9.15 -5.48 -7.87
CA MET A 381 8.14 -5.09 -8.84
C MET A 381 8.40 -5.81 -10.17
N GLN A 382 7.35 -6.31 -10.80
CA GLN A 382 7.43 -6.91 -12.13
C GLN A 382 6.24 -6.50 -12.98
N HIS A 383 6.54 -6.00 -14.18
CA HIS A 383 5.59 -5.91 -15.26
C HIS A 383 5.83 -7.03 -16.27
N THR A 384 4.75 -7.58 -16.80
CA THR A 384 4.81 -8.57 -17.90
C THR A 384 3.75 -8.19 -18.91
N PHE A 385 4.18 -7.97 -20.16
CA PHE A 385 3.33 -7.59 -21.27
C PHE A 385 3.35 -8.66 -22.35
N LEU A 386 2.21 -8.91 -22.99
CA LEU A 386 2.13 -9.57 -24.28
C LEU A 386 1.88 -8.48 -25.33
N ALA A 387 2.88 -8.21 -26.15
CA ALA A 387 2.78 -7.28 -27.28
C ALA A 387 2.56 -8.04 -28.60
N ALA A 388 1.72 -7.49 -29.48
CA ALA A 388 1.50 -7.99 -30.85
C ALA A 388 1.76 -6.86 -31.85
N PHE A 389 2.39 -7.21 -33.00
CA PHE A 389 2.80 -6.25 -34.01
C PHE A 389 2.10 -6.54 -35.36
N SER A 390 2.07 -5.54 -36.22
CA SER A 390 1.40 -5.61 -37.55
C SER A 390 1.94 -6.70 -38.48
N ASP A 391 3.20 -7.12 -38.28
CA ASP A 391 3.83 -8.22 -39.01
C ASP A 391 3.42 -9.63 -38.55
N GLY A 392 2.50 -9.71 -37.56
CA GLY A 392 2.02 -10.95 -36.96
C GLY A 392 2.89 -11.49 -35.83
N ARG A 393 4.02 -10.85 -35.53
CA ARG A 393 4.91 -11.22 -34.41
C ARG A 393 4.25 -10.91 -33.11
N LYS A 394 4.48 -11.78 -32.10
CA LYS A 394 4.17 -11.54 -30.71
C LYS A 394 5.43 -11.71 -29.86
N GLU A 395 5.59 -10.86 -28.88
CA GLU A 395 6.68 -10.99 -27.91
C GLU A 395 6.17 -10.73 -26.49
N VAL A 396 6.80 -11.36 -25.51
CA VAL A 396 6.65 -10.99 -24.11
C VAL A 396 7.73 -9.96 -23.78
N ILE A 397 7.30 -8.90 -23.10
CA ILE A 397 8.21 -7.88 -22.53
C ILE A 397 8.09 -7.99 -21.03
N ARG A 398 9.24 -8.09 -20.35
CA ARG A 398 9.30 -8.17 -18.89
C ARG A 398 10.15 -7.05 -18.35
N SER A 399 9.65 -6.37 -17.33
CA SER A 399 10.39 -5.30 -16.63
C SER A 399 10.37 -5.59 -15.15
N ARG A 400 11.52 -5.57 -14.49
CA ARG A 400 11.68 -5.90 -13.07
C ARG A 400 12.47 -4.85 -12.34
N MET A 401 12.05 -4.58 -11.11
CA MET A 401 12.81 -3.82 -10.14
C MET A 401 12.97 -4.65 -8.86
N LEU A 402 14.19 -4.70 -8.36
CA LEU A 402 14.51 -5.21 -7.03
C LEU A 402 15.38 -4.17 -6.34
N ASP A 403 14.85 -3.57 -5.28
CA ASP A 403 15.56 -2.62 -4.45
C ASP A 403 15.58 -3.12 -3.01
N PHE A 404 16.74 -3.01 -2.34
CA PHE A 404 16.90 -3.38 -0.95
C PHE A 404 17.09 -2.16 -0.08
N GLY A 405 16.50 -2.17 1.11
CA GLY A 405 16.79 -1.18 2.15
C GLY A 405 18.24 -1.24 2.60
N THR A 406 18.70 -0.16 3.18
CA THR A 406 20.03 -0.04 3.77
C THR A 406 19.92 -0.11 5.28
N LEU A 407 20.67 -1.03 5.91
CA LEU A 407 20.66 -1.22 7.37
C LEU A 407 20.87 0.10 8.11
N ALA A 408 20.07 0.30 9.15
CA ALA A 408 20.09 1.48 10.03
C ALA A 408 19.98 2.84 9.31
N THR A 409 19.60 2.86 8.03
CA THR A 409 19.52 4.08 7.22
C THR A 409 18.13 4.30 6.69
N ASP A 410 17.80 3.74 5.53
CA ASP A 410 16.51 3.90 4.87
C ASP A 410 15.98 2.55 4.38
N THR A 411 14.70 2.32 4.61
CA THR A 411 14.02 1.17 4.03
C THR A 411 13.85 1.35 2.51
N SER A 412 13.82 0.24 1.78
CA SER A 412 13.54 0.24 0.35
C SER A 412 12.19 0.90 0.06
N ILE A 413 11.15 0.58 0.85
CA ILE A 413 9.83 1.19 0.67
C ILE A 413 9.86 2.71 0.90
N ALA A 414 10.62 3.20 1.88
CA ALA A 414 10.72 4.63 2.12
C ALA A 414 11.37 5.35 0.93
N ARG A 415 12.45 4.80 0.38
CA ARG A 415 13.14 5.36 -0.79
C ARG A 415 12.25 5.35 -2.03
N THR A 416 11.68 4.21 -2.35
CA THR A 416 10.89 4.02 -3.58
C THR A 416 9.56 4.78 -3.56
N VAL A 417 8.99 5.06 -2.38
CA VAL A 417 7.80 5.92 -2.25
C VAL A 417 8.15 7.40 -2.26
N ALA A 418 9.21 7.81 -1.55
CA ALA A 418 9.51 9.21 -1.33
C ALA A 418 10.25 9.88 -2.49
N LEU A 419 11.20 9.19 -3.11
CA LEU A 419 12.06 9.79 -4.13
C LEU A 419 11.33 10.20 -5.41
N PRO A 420 10.34 9.46 -5.94
CA PRO A 420 9.56 9.94 -7.08
C PRO A 420 8.87 11.28 -6.78
N ALA A 421 8.29 11.44 -5.59
CA ALA A 421 7.66 12.69 -5.16
C ALA A 421 8.69 13.82 -5.03
N ALA A 422 9.87 13.55 -4.46
CA ALA A 422 10.96 14.51 -4.33
C ALA A 422 11.44 15.03 -5.69
N ILE A 423 11.65 14.12 -6.64
CA ILE A 423 12.05 14.43 -8.01
C ILE A 423 10.95 15.24 -8.72
N GLY A 424 9.68 14.85 -8.56
CA GLY A 424 8.54 15.59 -9.08
C GLY A 424 8.49 17.03 -8.56
N VAL A 425 8.76 17.26 -7.28
CA VAL A 425 8.86 18.59 -6.68
C VAL A 425 9.98 19.41 -7.34
N GLU A 426 11.18 18.84 -7.47
CA GLU A 426 12.32 19.50 -8.12
C GLU A 426 11.98 19.89 -9.56
N MET A 427 11.36 19.01 -10.32
CA MET A 427 10.99 19.23 -11.73
C MET A 427 9.89 20.27 -11.90
N ILE A 428 8.92 20.32 -10.99
CA ILE A 428 7.90 21.38 -10.98
C ILE A 428 8.55 22.74 -10.68
N LEU A 429 9.40 22.81 -9.66
CA LEU A 429 10.04 24.06 -9.25
C LEU A 429 11.08 24.59 -10.24
N SER A 430 11.72 23.69 -10.99
CA SER A 430 12.65 24.05 -12.09
C SER A 430 11.93 24.38 -13.41
N GLY A 431 10.62 24.13 -13.50
CA GLY A 431 9.83 24.36 -14.71
C GLY A 431 10.05 23.31 -15.80
N GLN A 432 10.54 22.13 -15.47
CA GLN A 432 10.58 20.98 -16.38
C GLN A 432 9.18 20.39 -16.59
N ILE A 433 8.40 20.25 -15.51
CA ILE A 433 6.98 19.89 -15.58
C ILE A 433 6.18 21.20 -15.63
N ARG A 434 5.40 21.40 -16.71
CA ARG A 434 4.65 22.66 -16.97
C ARG A 434 3.15 22.43 -17.15
N VAL A 435 2.67 21.21 -17.00
CA VAL A 435 1.24 20.92 -17.13
C VAL A 435 0.49 21.41 -15.89
N HIS A 436 -0.78 21.80 -16.09
CA HIS A 436 -1.65 22.30 -15.02
C HIS A 436 -2.89 21.41 -14.90
N GLY A 437 -3.46 21.34 -13.70
CA GLY A 437 -4.60 20.49 -13.38
C GLY A 437 -4.23 19.37 -12.43
N VAL A 438 -5.11 18.38 -12.32
CA VAL A 438 -4.91 17.16 -11.52
C VAL A 438 -4.31 16.07 -12.39
N HIS A 439 -3.08 15.69 -12.12
CA HIS A 439 -2.32 14.71 -12.90
C HIS A 439 -1.88 13.51 -12.08
N VAL A 440 -1.65 12.41 -12.80
CA VAL A 440 -0.91 11.22 -12.37
C VAL A 440 0.28 11.03 -13.33
N PRO A 441 1.35 10.30 -12.99
CA PRO A 441 2.61 10.30 -13.74
C PRO A 441 2.58 9.37 -14.98
N VAL A 442 1.59 9.55 -15.87
CA VAL A 442 1.38 8.72 -17.06
C VAL A 442 1.72 9.43 -18.39
N ILE A 443 2.29 10.62 -18.34
CA ILE A 443 2.71 11.35 -19.53
C ILE A 443 4.24 11.41 -19.64
N PRO A 444 4.80 11.39 -20.87
CA PRO A 444 6.25 11.31 -21.11
C PRO A 444 7.06 12.40 -20.44
N GLU A 445 6.50 13.62 -20.34
CA GLU A 445 7.13 14.77 -19.69
C GLU A 445 7.34 14.58 -18.18
N ILE A 446 6.58 13.66 -17.55
CA ILE A 446 6.72 13.32 -16.13
C ILE A 446 7.50 12.04 -15.98
N TYR A 447 7.06 10.91 -16.60
CA TYR A 447 7.61 9.62 -16.28
C TYR A 447 9.05 9.41 -16.76
N ASN A 448 9.44 9.94 -17.93
CA ASN A 448 10.80 9.75 -18.44
C ASN A 448 11.86 10.38 -17.54
N PRO A 449 11.82 11.70 -17.25
CA PRO A 449 12.85 12.31 -16.43
C PRO A 449 12.84 11.78 -14.98
N VAL A 450 11.68 11.42 -14.43
CA VAL A 450 11.61 10.85 -13.07
C VAL A 450 12.28 9.48 -13.02
N LEU A 451 12.00 8.59 -13.97
CA LEU A 451 12.63 7.26 -14.03
C LEU A 451 14.14 7.36 -14.29
N ASP A 452 14.58 8.27 -15.16
CA ASP A 452 16.01 8.48 -15.43
C ASP A 452 16.77 8.96 -14.18
N GLN A 453 16.15 9.86 -13.42
CA GLN A 453 16.73 10.33 -12.15
C GLN A 453 16.75 9.21 -11.11
N LEU A 454 15.68 8.41 -10.98
CA LEU A 454 15.64 7.25 -10.09
C LEU A 454 16.70 6.21 -10.44
N GLU A 455 16.92 5.94 -11.74
CA GLU A 455 17.98 5.03 -12.20
C GLU A 455 19.37 5.52 -11.78
N SER A 456 19.64 6.83 -11.88
CA SER A 456 20.88 7.42 -11.40
C SER A 456 21.10 7.28 -9.90
N MET A 457 20.03 7.06 -9.14
CA MET A 457 20.03 6.85 -7.69
C MET A 457 19.97 5.36 -7.29
N GLY A 458 20.11 4.46 -8.30
CA GLY A 458 20.13 3.00 -8.10
C GLY A 458 18.75 2.33 -8.07
N ILE A 459 17.65 3.08 -8.24
CA ILE A 459 16.30 2.51 -8.37
C ILE A 459 16.03 2.31 -9.85
N LYS A 460 16.17 1.07 -10.31
CA LYS A 460 16.22 0.75 -11.73
C LYS A 460 15.24 -0.35 -12.11
N MET A 461 14.53 -0.14 -13.23
CA MET A 461 13.80 -1.17 -13.93
C MET A 461 14.74 -1.88 -14.94
N VAL A 462 14.82 -3.20 -14.87
CA VAL A 462 15.57 -4.03 -15.83
C VAL A 462 14.57 -4.62 -16.83
N GLU A 463 14.70 -4.24 -18.09
CA GLU A 463 13.77 -4.59 -19.16
C GLU A 463 14.33 -5.69 -20.06
N GLU A 464 13.52 -6.71 -20.35
CA GLU A 464 13.80 -7.80 -21.27
C GLU A 464 12.75 -7.79 -22.40
N TYR A 465 13.20 -7.63 -23.63
CA TYR A 465 12.34 -7.60 -24.84
C TYR A 465 12.53 -8.87 -25.66
N GLY A 466 11.55 -9.18 -26.52
CA GLY A 466 11.64 -10.29 -27.48
C GLY A 466 11.57 -11.66 -26.84
N LEU A 467 11.05 -11.78 -25.62
CA LEU A 467 10.85 -13.07 -24.96
C LEU A 467 9.74 -13.87 -25.67
N PRO A 468 9.82 -15.22 -25.69
CA PRO A 468 8.79 -16.06 -26.29
C PRO A 468 7.47 -15.98 -25.51
N VAL A 469 6.35 -16.21 -26.20
CA VAL A 469 5.00 -16.16 -25.61
C VAL A 469 4.84 -17.12 -24.40
N SER A 470 5.60 -18.22 -24.39
CA SER A 470 5.63 -19.17 -23.27
C SER A 470 6.15 -18.57 -21.93
N GLU A 471 6.80 -17.40 -21.98
CA GLU A 471 7.26 -16.66 -20.81
C GLU A 471 6.17 -15.74 -20.19
N MET A 472 4.97 -15.76 -20.77
CA MET A 472 3.82 -15.05 -20.19
C MET A 472 3.42 -15.68 -18.87
N ILE A 473 2.89 -14.86 -17.96
CA ILE A 473 2.34 -15.33 -16.68
C ILE A 473 1.19 -16.31 -16.96
N GLN A 474 1.24 -17.45 -16.30
CA GLN A 474 0.17 -18.45 -16.30
C GLN A 474 -0.52 -18.38 -14.93
N ASP A 475 -1.68 -17.75 -14.88
CA ASP A 475 -2.47 -17.49 -13.66
C ASP A 475 -3.80 -18.26 -13.62
#